data_6e13ca045f4f7a39cfbe8bf2389806d4
#
_entry.id   6e13ca045f4f7a39cfbe8bf2389806d4
#
_cell.length_a   1.000
_cell.length_b   1.000
_cell.length_c   1.000
_cell.angle_alpha   90.00
_cell.angle_beta   90.00
_cell.angle_gamma   90.00
#
_symmetry.space_group_name_H-M   'P 1'
#
loop_
_entity.id
_entity.type
_entity.pdbx_description
1 polymer ?
#
loop_
_entity_poly.entity_id
_entity_poly.type
_entity_poly.pdbx_seq_one_letter_code
_entity_poly.pdbx_strand_id
1 'polypeptide(L)'
;MTATFPNVIITIAKLAIVAITGAMLMMVNSTELQNNFGKYLMLAVQEEIIITRNGRAIARLSTISEAIPGSGVAPGTVAEQEERYSYGGYGGIKASYEEFLKLTQKAEDRYEYIDGEMYLLASPKTAHQTVLAELFGVFYNWFQGKKCIPLVAPYDITLRRNPGNINIVQPDIMVICDLEDKLDQNDYYQGVPALVVEILSEGTRSKDLIKKLDLYMSCEVKEYWIVNPINREVTVYLFEGKNISSNNTYRKSENAQSRIFEGLSIELGRVFK
;
A
#
# COMPACT_ATOMS: atom_id res chain seq x y z
N MET A 1 46.10 -23.51 26.73
CA MET A 1 45.09 -24.25 25.95
C MET A 1 44.15 -23.20 25.38
N THR A 2 44.38 -22.84 24.13
CA THR A 2 43.60 -21.84 23.39
C THR A 2 42.59 -22.59 22.51
N ALA A 3 41.29 -22.46 22.81
CA ALA A 3 40.22 -23.01 21.98
C ALA A 3 39.85 -21.99 20.93
N THR A 4 40.22 -22.30 19.68
CA THR A 4 39.75 -21.59 18.47
C THR A 4 38.40 -22.15 18.07
N PHE A 5 37.38 -21.28 18.05
CA PHE A 5 36.09 -21.61 17.44
C PHE A 5 36.16 -21.30 15.95
N PRO A 6 35.68 -22.18 15.05
CA PRO A 6 35.70 -21.94 13.62
C PRO A 6 34.55 -20.95 13.25
N ASN A 7 34.90 -19.96 12.40
CA ASN A 7 33.97 -19.09 11.74
C ASN A 7 33.04 -19.91 10.82
N VAL A 8 31.77 -20.06 11.21
CA VAL A 8 30.75 -20.60 10.32
C VAL A 8 30.14 -19.43 9.59
N ILE A 9 30.54 -19.24 8.35
CA ILE A 9 29.86 -18.34 7.40
C ILE A 9 28.70 -19.12 6.84
N ILE A 10 27.49 -18.87 7.34
CA ILE A 10 26.27 -19.38 6.71
C ILE A 10 25.85 -18.37 5.66
N THR A 11 26.16 -18.66 4.41
CA THR A 11 25.64 -17.92 3.27
C THR A 11 24.22 -18.41 2.97
N ILE A 12 23.23 -17.80 3.57
CA ILE A 12 21.84 -17.95 3.13
C ILE A 12 21.54 -16.72 2.29
N ALA A 13 21.42 -16.94 0.99
CA ALA A 13 20.99 -16.01 -0.04
C ALA A 13 20.78 -14.53 0.38
N LYS A 14 21.85 -13.73 0.28
CA LYS A 14 21.84 -12.24 0.32
C LYS A 14 21.60 -11.55 1.66
N LEU A 15 21.62 -12.22 2.79
CA LEU A 15 21.66 -11.59 4.11
C LEU A 15 23.08 -11.64 4.66
N ALA A 16 23.71 -10.47 4.86
CA ALA A 16 24.98 -10.38 5.58
C ALA A 16 24.70 -9.93 7.02
N ILE A 17 25.06 -10.76 8.01
CA ILE A 17 24.99 -10.42 9.44
C ILE A 17 26.40 -10.04 9.88
N VAL A 18 26.59 -8.80 10.31
CA VAL A 18 27.84 -8.31 10.89
C VAL A 18 27.63 -8.10 12.39
N ALA A 19 28.28 -8.90 13.23
CA ALA A 19 28.26 -8.71 14.67
C ALA A 19 29.34 -7.69 15.07
N ILE A 20 28.92 -6.50 15.48
CA ILE A 20 29.76 -5.51 16.16
C ILE A 20 29.12 -5.25 17.53
N THR A 21 29.87 -5.57 18.61
CA THR A 21 29.49 -5.30 20.01
C THR A 21 28.13 -5.84 20.49
N GLY A 22 27.90 -7.16 20.36
CA GLY A 22 26.83 -7.85 21.09
C GLY A 22 25.40 -7.64 20.63
N ALA A 23 25.13 -6.77 19.64
CA ALA A 23 23.81 -6.61 18.99
C ALA A 23 23.89 -7.20 17.57
N MET A 24 22.96 -8.08 17.22
CA MET A 24 22.78 -8.55 15.86
C MET A 24 22.14 -7.41 15.06
N LEU A 25 22.89 -6.84 14.12
CA LEU A 25 22.38 -5.82 13.20
C LEU A 25 21.97 -6.51 11.90
N MET A 26 20.69 -6.41 11.56
CA MET A 26 20.20 -6.92 10.28
C MET A 26 20.54 -5.93 9.15
N MET A 27 21.17 -6.42 8.09
CA MET A 27 21.46 -5.63 6.91
C MET A 27 20.64 -6.15 5.72
N VAL A 28 19.92 -5.27 5.03
CA VAL A 28 19.12 -5.60 3.85
C VAL A 28 19.51 -4.67 2.71
N ASN A 29 19.60 -5.17 1.48
CA ASN A 29 19.80 -4.31 0.33
C ASN A 29 18.49 -3.61 -0.07
N SER A 30 18.60 -2.44 -0.71
CA SER A 30 17.43 -1.62 -1.06
C SER A 30 16.44 -2.32 -2.00
N THR A 31 16.90 -3.21 -2.86
CA THR A 31 16.03 -3.99 -3.76
C THR A 31 15.25 -5.06 -2.99
N GLU A 32 15.93 -5.76 -2.08
CA GLU A 32 15.29 -6.75 -1.20
C GLU A 32 14.28 -6.09 -0.27
N LEU A 33 14.61 -4.91 0.28
CA LEU A 33 13.69 -4.13 1.09
C LEU A 33 12.45 -3.72 0.28
N GLN A 34 12.62 -3.23 -0.95
CA GLN A 34 11.51 -2.85 -1.83
C GLN A 34 10.57 -4.03 -2.11
N ASN A 35 11.14 -5.21 -2.37
CA ASN A 35 10.37 -6.40 -2.70
C ASN A 35 9.65 -7.02 -1.48
N ASN A 36 10.10 -6.70 -0.26
CA ASN A 36 9.58 -7.29 0.97
C ASN A 36 9.38 -6.23 2.07
N PHE A 37 8.98 -5.01 1.70
CA PHE A 37 8.95 -3.86 2.61
C PHE A 37 8.11 -4.11 3.86
N GLY A 38 6.91 -4.67 3.72
CA GLY A 38 6.03 -4.99 4.85
C GLY A 38 6.68 -5.94 5.86
N LYS A 39 7.40 -6.97 5.38
CA LYS A 39 8.16 -7.89 6.22
C LYS A 39 9.22 -7.16 7.04
N TYR A 40 10.01 -6.30 6.39
CA TYR A 40 11.08 -5.57 7.07
C TYR A 40 10.57 -4.45 7.98
N LEU A 41 9.42 -3.88 7.67
CA LEU A 41 8.75 -2.94 8.57
C LEU A 41 8.32 -3.62 9.88
N MET A 42 7.78 -4.84 9.82
CA MET A 42 7.41 -5.61 11.02
C MET A 42 8.64 -6.05 11.81
N LEU A 43 9.71 -6.44 11.13
CA LEU A 43 10.98 -6.79 11.79
C LEU A 43 11.63 -5.58 12.45
N ALA A 44 11.50 -4.38 11.87
CA ALA A 44 12.04 -3.14 12.44
C ALA A 44 11.41 -2.74 13.78
N VAL A 45 10.26 -3.33 14.15
CA VAL A 45 9.69 -3.21 15.50
C VAL A 45 10.51 -3.97 16.55
N GLN A 46 11.21 -5.04 16.15
CA GLN A 46 11.95 -5.92 17.05
C GLN A 46 13.46 -5.66 17.03
N GLU A 47 14.00 -5.24 15.88
CA GLU A 47 15.43 -5.02 15.69
C GLU A 47 15.71 -3.91 14.66
N GLU A 48 16.85 -3.25 14.79
CA GLU A 48 17.27 -2.22 13.86
C GLU A 48 17.73 -2.85 12.53
N ILE A 49 17.22 -2.31 11.40
CA ILE A 49 17.56 -2.78 10.06
C ILE A 49 18.34 -1.72 9.32
N ILE A 50 19.55 -2.05 8.88
CA ILE A 50 20.37 -1.18 8.05
C ILE A 50 20.09 -1.46 6.57
N ILE A 51 19.66 -0.45 5.86
CA ILE A 51 19.39 -0.51 4.42
C ILE A 51 20.67 -0.18 3.67
N THR A 52 21.07 -1.08 2.77
CA THR A 52 22.27 -0.90 1.97
C THR A 52 21.95 -0.77 0.48
N ARG A 53 22.80 -0.05 -0.24
CA ARG A 53 22.83 0.01 -1.71
C ARG A 53 24.26 -0.06 -2.19
N ASN A 54 24.54 -0.99 -3.11
CA ASN A 54 25.91 -1.26 -3.60
C ASN A 54 26.92 -1.48 -2.46
N GLY A 55 26.51 -2.20 -1.40
CA GLY A 55 27.35 -2.50 -0.23
C GLY A 55 27.56 -1.35 0.76
N ARG A 56 26.97 -0.18 0.52
CA ARG A 56 27.05 0.99 1.44
C ARG A 56 25.74 1.17 2.17
N ALA A 57 25.79 1.41 3.50
CA ALA A 57 24.63 1.79 4.27
C ALA A 57 24.11 3.16 3.81
N ILE A 58 22.81 3.23 3.51
CA ILE A 58 22.16 4.45 2.99
C ILE A 58 21.02 4.94 3.89
N ALA A 59 20.43 4.06 4.70
CA ALA A 59 19.33 4.38 5.61
C ALA A 59 19.26 3.34 6.74
N ARG A 60 18.41 3.64 7.70
CA ARG A 60 18.10 2.78 8.85
C ARG A 60 16.59 2.73 9.03
N LEU A 61 16.09 1.55 9.33
CA LEU A 61 14.69 1.32 9.70
C LEU A 61 14.67 0.81 11.13
N SER A 62 14.02 1.54 12.03
CA SER A 62 13.92 1.21 13.46
C SER A 62 12.63 1.79 14.04
N THR A 63 12.25 1.32 15.23
CA THR A 63 11.17 1.94 16.00
C THR A 63 11.54 3.38 16.39
N ILE A 64 10.56 4.22 16.55
CA ILE A 64 10.73 5.56 17.12
C ILE A 64 10.80 5.39 18.63
N SER A 65 12.01 5.51 19.21
CA SER A 65 12.27 5.39 20.65
C SER A 65 12.24 6.72 21.39
N GLU A 66 12.23 7.84 20.69
CA GLU A 66 12.22 9.18 21.28
C GLU A 66 10.96 9.94 20.85
N ALA A 67 10.46 10.79 21.75
CA ALA A 67 9.35 11.71 21.41
C ALA A 67 9.76 12.64 20.27
N ILE A 68 9.00 12.65 19.20
CA ILE A 68 9.21 13.61 18.11
C ILE A 68 8.86 14.99 18.68
N PRO A 69 9.78 15.96 18.68
CA PRO A 69 9.51 17.31 19.18
C PRO A 69 8.30 17.90 18.45
N GLY A 70 7.24 18.23 19.20
CA GLY A 70 5.99 18.77 18.65
C GLY A 70 4.88 17.77 18.33
N SER A 71 5.10 16.45 18.46
CA SER A 71 4.09 15.43 18.16
C SER A 71 3.16 15.08 19.33
N GLY A 72 3.46 15.48 20.56
CA GLY A 72 2.66 15.16 21.75
C GLY A 72 2.67 13.68 22.17
N VAL A 73 3.50 12.84 21.54
CA VAL A 73 3.60 11.40 21.86
C VAL A 73 4.77 11.16 22.79
N ALA A 74 4.47 10.78 24.03
CA ALA A 74 5.48 10.35 25.01
C ALA A 74 5.80 8.86 24.88
N PRO A 75 7.09 8.41 25.10
CA PRO A 75 7.42 7.00 25.07
C PRO A 75 6.80 6.28 26.27
N GLY A 76 6.08 5.18 26.01
CA GLY A 76 5.84 4.11 26.97
C GLY A 76 4.72 4.28 27.98
N THR A 77 3.68 5.08 27.75
CA THR A 77 2.45 5.04 28.57
C THR A 77 1.28 4.59 27.72
N VAL A 78 0.84 3.35 27.95
CA VAL A 78 -0.53 2.93 27.62
C VAL A 78 -1.43 3.59 28.67
N ALA A 79 -1.90 4.79 28.40
CA ALA A 79 -2.98 5.42 29.15
C ALA A 79 -4.26 5.17 28.40
N GLU A 80 -5.12 4.33 28.98
CA GLU A 80 -6.55 4.38 28.68
C GLU A 80 -7.02 5.83 28.91
N GLN A 81 -7.30 6.54 27.84
CA GLN A 81 -8.09 7.76 27.87
C GLN A 81 -9.04 7.77 26.69
N GLU A 82 -10.29 7.84 27.08
CA GLU A 82 -11.47 8.06 26.28
C GLU A 82 -11.31 9.21 25.29
N GLU A 83 -11.84 8.97 24.09
CA GLU A 83 -12.34 9.93 23.11
C GLU A 83 -11.60 11.28 22.98
N ARG A 84 -10.60 11.32 22.12
CA ARG A 84 -10.34 12.50 21.30
C ARG A 84 -10.12 12.09 19.85
N TYR A 85 -11.09 12.44 19.02
CA TYR A 85 -10.92 12.50 17.58
C TYR A 85 -9.72 13.42 17.27
N SER A 86 -8.53 12.87 17.12
CA SER A 86 -7.39 13.64 16.63
C SER A 86 -7.44 13.65 15.11
N TYR A 87 -8.03 14.68 14.55
CA TYR A 87 -7.81 15.07 13.17
C TYR A 87 -6.31 15.33 12.98
N GLY A 88 -5.61 14.44 12.25
CA GLY A 88 -4.26 14.69 11.80
C GLY A 88 -3.19 13.60 11.96
N GLY A 89 -3.54 12.42 12.49
CA GLY A 89 -2.59 11.30 12.57
C GLY A 89 -2.79 10.31 11.41
N TYR A 90 -1.71 9.79 10.87
CA TYR A 90 -1.69 8.76 9.80
C TYR A 90 -2.23 7.37 10.23
N GLY A 91 -2.80 7.23 11.43
CA GLY A 91 -3.39 6.01 11.98
C GLY A 91 -4.91 5.97 11.83
N GLY A 92 -5.44 4.81 11.46
CA GLY A 92 -6.88 4.55 11.52
C GLY A 92 -7.37 4.41 12.96
N ILE A 93 -8.67 4.56 13.17
CA ILE A 93 -9.32 4.30 14.44
C ILE A 93 -9.58 2.80 14.53
N LYS A 94 -9.08 2.13 15.56
CA LYS A 94 -9.37 0.71 15.78
C LYS A 94 -10.86 0.49 16.00
N ALA A 95 -11.43 -0.43 15.27
CA ALA A 95 -12.83 -0.80 15.36
C ALA A 95 -13.04 -2.26 14.92
N SER A 96 -14.07 -2.89 15.46
CA SER A 96 -14.60 -4.13 14.89
C SER A 96 -15.34 -3.84 13.57
N TYR A 97 -15.54 -4.87 12.77
CA TYR A 97 -16.32 -4.74 11.53
C TYR A 97 -17.78 -4.34 11.81
N GLU A 98 -18.35 -4.79 12.92
CA GLU A 98 -19.71 -4.42 13.34
C GLU A 98 -19.81 -2.93 13.71
N GLU A 99 -18.79 -2.38 14.40
CA GLU A 99 -18.72 -0.94 14.72
C GLU A 99 -18.58 -0.10 13.46
N PHE A 100 -17.75 -0.55 12.51
CA PHE A 100 -17.61 0.07 11.19
C PHE A 100 -18.98 0.14 10.48
N LEU A 101 -19.71 -0.99 10.38
CA LEU A 101 -21.03 -1.01 9.74
C LEU A 101 -22.04 -0.08 10.42
N LYS A 102 -22.08 -0.06 11.77
CA LYS A 102 -22.98 0.83 12.52
C LYS A 102 -22.68 2.31 12.28
N LEU A 103 -21.39 2.66 12.16
CA LEU A 103 -20.97 4.02 11.89
C LEU A 103 -21.36 4.43 10.46
N THR A 104 -21.00 3.63 9.46
CA THR A 104 -21.19 3.97 8.04
C THR A 104 -22.65 4.01 7.62
N GLN A 105 -23.54 3.24 8.27
CA GLN A 105 -24.99 3.33 8.03
C GLN A 105 -25.62 4.70 8.40
N LYS A 106 -24.97 5.47 9.26
CA LYS A 106 -25.47 6.74 9.77
C LYS A 106 -24.64 7.95 9.37
N ALA A 107 -23.44 7.72 8.86
CA ALA A 107 -22.50 8.77 8.51
C ALA A 107 -22.75 9.27 7.07
N GLU A 108 -22.66 10.59 6.88
CA GLU A 108 -22.57 11.21 5.56
C GLU A 108 -21.14 11.13 5.00
N ASP A 109 -20.17 10.92 5.89
CA ASP A 109 -18.75 10.76 5.55
C ASP A 109 -18.45 9.36 5.01
N ARG A 110 -17.43 9.27 4.16
CA ARG A 110 -16.93 8.01 3.60
C ARG A 110 -15.76 7.47 4.40
N TYR A 111 -15.73 6.16 4.58
CA TYR A 111 -14.69 5.48 5.34
C TYR A 111 -14.18 4.26 4.61
N GLU A 112 -12.91 3.94 4.80
CA GLU A 112 -12.33 2.64 4.50
C GLU A 112 -12.12 1.86 5.79
N TYR A 113 -12.13 0.53 5.70
CA TYR A 113 -11.86 -0.38 6.81
C TYR A 113 -10.79 -1.37 6.40
N ILE A 114 -9.61 -1.29 7.02
CA ILE A 114 -8.45 -2.10 6.67
C ILE A 114 -7.84 -2.67 7.94
N ASP A 115 -7.77 -4.02 8.03
CA ASP A 115 -7.14 -4.76 9.12
C ASP A 115 -7.60 -4.30 10.54
N GLY A 116 -8.90 -4.08 10.72
CA GLY A 116 -9.46 -3.67 12.01
C GLY A 116 -9.32 -2.18 12.32
N GLU A 117 -9.00 -1.34 11.33
CA GLU A 117 -8.90 0.11 11.49
C GLU A 117 -9.78 0.83 10.48
N MET A 118 -10.51 1.84 10.94
CA MET A 118 -11.32 2.74 10.11
C MET A 118 -10.52 3.97 9.70
N TYR A 119 -10.65 4.38 8.45
CA TYR A 119 -10.01 5.55 7.88
C TYR A 119 -11.05 6.47 7.26
N LEU A 120 -11.17 7.69 7.76
CA LEU A 120 -11.99 8.73 7.14
C LEU A 120 -11.38 9.12 5.79
N LEU A 121 -12.19 9.15 4.74
CA LEU A 121 -11.80 9.61 3.42
C LEU A 121 -12.05 11.12 3.29
N ALA A 122 -10.97 11.88 3.21
CA ALA A 122 -11.04 13.33 2.96
C ALA A 122 -11.44 13.64 1.52
N SER A 123 -12.05 14.80 1.31
CA SER A 123 -12.30 15.30 -0.04
C SER A 123 -10.99 15.54 -0.79
N PRO A 124 -10.85 14.99 -2.01
CA PRO A 124 -9.61 15.12 -2.77
C PRO A 124 -9.37 16.56 -3.27
N LYS A 125 -8.08 16.94 -3.37
CA LYS A 125 -7.67 18.22 -3.96
C LYS A 125 -7.80 18.21 -5.48
N THR A 126 -7.84 19.39 -6.11
CA THR A 126 -7.95 19.55 -7.56
C THR A 126 -6.87 18.77 -8.34
N ALA A 127 -5.62 18.79 -7.89
CA ALA A 127 -4.53 18.06 -8.53
C ALA A 127 -4.80 16.55 -8.61
N HIS A 128 -5.34 15.95 -7.53
CA HIS A 128 -5.75 14.56 -7.51
C HIS A 128 -6.87 14.30 -8.52
N GLN A 129 -7.92 15.13 -8.52
CA GLN A 129 -9.07 14.98 -9.43
C GLN A 129 -8.71 15.15 -10.89
N THR A 130 -7.78 16.07 -11.20
CA THR A 130 -7.30 16.25 -12.58
C THR A 130 -6.56 15.00 -13.08
N VAL A 131 -5.68 14.44 -12.25
CA VAL A 131 -4.97 13.20 -12.56
C VAL A 131 -5.94 12.02 -12.70
N LEU A 132 -6.93 11.90 -11.79
CA LEU A 132 -7.97 10.89 -11.87
C LEU A 132 -8.74 10.95 -13.20
N ALA A 133 -9.18 12.15 -13.60
CA ALA A 133 -9.96 12.34 -14.84
C ALA A 133 -9.15 11.94 -16.09
N GLU A 134 -7.87 12.35 -16.18
CA GLU A 134 -7.01 12.00 -17.31
C GLU A 134 -6.74 10.49 -17.37
N LEU A 135 -6.42 9.85 -16.24
CA LEU A 135 -6.22 8.41 -16.17
C LEU A 135 -7.48 7.64 -16.53
N PHE A 136 -8.61 7.98 -15.88
CA PHE A 136 -9.87 7.30 -16.13
C PHE A 136 -10.31 7.42 -17.59
N GLY A 137 -10.13 8.58 -18.21
CA GLY A 137 -10.43 8.77 -19.62
C GLY A 137 -9.66 7.80 -20.53
N VAL A 138 -8.37 7.54 -20.24
CA VAL A 138 -7.58 6.57 -21.00
C VAL A 138 -8.06 5.15 -20.73
N PHE A 139 -8.26 4.77 -19.47
CA PHE A 139 -8.79 3.45 -19.10
C PHE A 139 -10.15 3.20 -19.74
N TYR A 140 -11.09 4.14 -19.59
CA TYR A 140 -12.43 4.04 -20.15
C TYR A 140 -12.42 3.81 -21.67
N ASN A 141 -11.68 4.63 -22.41
CA ASN A 141 -11.59 4.50 -23.87
C ASN A 141 -10.92 3.17 -24.29
N TRP A 142 -9.87 2.75 -23.56
CA TRP A 142 -9.15 1.51 -23.90
C TRP A 142 -10.00 0.25 -23.66
N PHE A 143 -10.85 0.26 -22.63
CA PHE A 143 -11.72 -0.88 -22.29
C PHE A 143 -13.04 -0.91 -23.09
N GLN A 144 -13.35 0.11 -23.91
CA GLN A 144 -14.55 0.08 -24.76
C GLN A 144 -14.60 -1.17 -25.65
N GLY A 145 -15.74 -1.89 -25.61
CA GLY A 145 -15.93 -3.14 -26.36
C GLY A 145 -15.15 -4.35 -25.84
N LYS A 146 -14.50 -4.24 -24.68
CA LYS A 146 -13.83 -5.35 -24.01
C LYS A 146 -14.65 -5.87 -22.82
N LYS A 147 -14.31 -7.06 -22.32
CA LYS A 147 -15.02 -7.71 -21.21
C LYS A 147 -14.83 -6.95 -19.88
N CYS A 148 -13.66 -6.38 -19.65
CA CYS A 148 -13.36 -5.72 -18.37
C CYS A 148 -13.87 -4.27 -18.39
N ILE A 149 -14.30 -3.79 -17.22
CA ILE A 149 -14.90 -2.45 -17.04
C ILE A 149 -14.06 -1.68 -16.01
N PRO A 150 -13.60 -0.46 -16.36
CA PRO A 150 -12.99 0.43 -15.37
C PRO A 150 -14.08 1.19 -14.61
N LEU A 151 -14.00 1.17 -13.27
CA LEU A 151 -14.85 1.92 -12.35
C LEU A 151 -14.01 2.87 -11.50
N VAL A 152 -14.65 3.89 -10.95
CA VAL A 152 -14.01 4.91 -10.08
C VAL A 152 -14.70 5.03 -8.73
N ALA A 153 -13.98 5.55 -7.74
CA ALA A 153 -14.56 5.96 -6.48
C ALA A 153 -15.68 7.01 -6.68
N PRO A 154 -16.72 7.03 -5.79
CA PRO A 154 -16.90 6.14 -4.66
C PRO A 154 -17.54 4.81 -5.07
N TYR A 155 -16.86 3.72 -4.86
CA TYR A 155 -17.37 2.37 -5.07
C TYR A 155 -16.65 1.42 -4.11
N ASP A 156 -17.40 0.85 -3.18
CA ASP A 156 -16.85 -0.05 -2.18
C ASP A 156 -16.51 -1.40 -2.79
N ILE A 157 -15.32 -1.90 -2.50
CA ILE A 157 -14.97 -3.29 -2.75
C ILE A 157 -14.63 -3.98 -1.43
N THR A 158 -15.14 -5.20 -1.29
CA THR A 158 -14.88 -6.04 -0.12
C THR A 158 -13.77 -7.03 -0.42
N LEU A 159 -12.62 -6.85 0.22
CA LEU A 159 -11.47 -7.72 0.09
C LEU A 159 -11.29 -8.58 1.35
N ARG A 160 -10.95 -9.85 1.16
CA ARG A 160 -10.75 -10.81 2.27
C ARG A 160 -9.41 -11.52 2.12
N ARG A 161 -8.51 -11.30 3.09
CA ARG A 161 -7.25 -12.07 3.18
C ARG A 161 -7.52 -13.55 3.56
N ASN A 162 -8.56 -13.74 4.34
CA ASN A 162 -9.13 -15.03 4.75
C ASN A 162 -10.60 -14.80 5.20
N PRO A 163 -11.39 -15.83 5.46
CA PRO A 163 -12.81 -15.68 5.79
C PRO A 163 -13.13 -14.74 6.96
N GLY A 164 -12.22 -14.61 7.93
CA GLY A 164 -12.39 -13.76 9.12
C GLY A 164 -11.80 -12.35 8.99
N ASN A 165 -11.02 -12.07 7.96
CA ASN A 165 -10.41 -10.75 7.75
C ASN A 165 -11.10 -10.03 6.59
N ILE A 166 -12.04 -9.14 6.94
CA ILE A 166 -12.83 -8.35 5.99
C ILE A 166 -12.21 -6.96 5.90
N ASN A 167 -12.04 -6.46 4.68
CA ASN A 167 -11.55 -5.12 4.39
C ASN A 167 -12.49 -4.46 3.39
N ILE A 168 -12.81 -3.18 3.59
CA ILE A 168 -13.63 -2.36 2.71
C ILE A 168 -12.76 -1.19 2.24
N VAL A 169 -12.56 -1.06 0.95
CA VAL A 169 -11.76 0.00 0.34
C VAL A 169 -12.47 0.62 -0.86
N GLN A 170 -12.12 1.88 -1.15
CA GLN A 170 -12.63 2.64 -2.30
C GLN A 170 -11.45 3.08 -3.18
N PRO A 171 -10.94 2.21 -4.05
CA PRO A 171 -9.84 2.58 -4.95
C PRO A 171 -10.23 3.72 -5.88
N ASP A 172 -9.29 4.61 -6.18
CA ASP A 172 -9.54 5.72 -7.11
C ASP A 172 -9.98 5.23 -8.49
N ILE A 173 -9.31 4.20 -9.04
CA ILE A 173 -9.74 3.47 -10.24
C ILE A 173 -9.55 1.97 -9.99
N MET A 174 -10.48 1.17 -10.46
CA MET A 174 -10.36 -0.29 -10.49
C MET A 174 -10.81 -0.85 -11.83
N VAL A 175 -10.23 -1.95 -12.26
CA VAL A 175 -10.64 -2.68 -13.47
C VAL A 175 -11.18 -4.05 -13.05
N ILE A 176 -12.44 -4.29 -13.35
CA ILE A 176 -13.18 -5.51 -13.01
C ILE A 176 -13.48 -6.29 -14.29
N CYS A 177 -13.15 -7.59 -14.31
CA CYS A 177 -13.31 -8.45 -15.49
C CYS A 177 -14.38 -9.52 -15.33
N ASP A 178 -14.97 -9.62 -14.15
CA ASP A 178 -15.99 -10.62 -13.75
C ASP A 178 -17.18 -9.97 -13.04
N LEU A 179 -17.51 -8.71 -13.41
CA LEU A 179 -18.51 -7.91 -12.71
C LEU A 179 -19.86 -8.64 -12.64
N GLU A 180 -20.40 -9.06 -13.80
CA GLU A 180 -21.71 -9.74 -13.88
C GLU A 180 -21.76 -11.03 -13.07
N ASP A 181 -20.64 -11.78 -13.03
CA ASP A 181 -20.53 -13.06 -12.32
C ASP A 181 -20.41 -12.91 -10.80
N LYS A 182 -20.07 -11.72 -10.33
CA LYS A 182 -19.71 -11.42 -8.93
C LYS A 182 -20.55 -10.34 -8.26
N LEU A 183 -21.61 -9.88 -8.90
CA LEU A 183 -22.61 -9.03 -8.23
C LEU A 183 -23.45 -9.87 -7.27
N ASP A 184 -23.69 -9.33 -6.07
CA ASP A 184 -24.68 -9.91 -5.16
C ASP A 184 -26.11 -9.40 -5.49
N GLN A 185 -27.09 -9.91 -4.76
CA GLN A 185 -28.50 -9.54 -4.95
C GLN A 185 -28.84 -8.06 -4.68
N ASN A 186 -27.91 -7.32 -4.08
CA ASN A 186 -28.03 -5.90 -3.76
C ASN A 186 -27.19 -5.02 -4.70
N ASP A 187 -26.68 -5.60 -5.80
CA ASP A 187 -25.85 -4.91 -6.81
C ASP A 187 -24.46 -4.51 -6.29
N TYR A 188 -23.92 -5.21 -5.27
CA TYR A 188 -22.56 -4.99 -4.78
C TYR A 188 -21.59 -6.05 -5.32
N TYR A 189 -20.42 -5.59 -5.77
CA TYR A 189 -19.37 -6.47 -6.28
C TYR A 189 -18.65 -7.23 -5.14
N GLN A 190 -18.61 -8.56 -5.27
CA GLN A 190 -18.03 -9.48 -4.28
C GLN A 190 -16.75 -10.18 -4.78
N GLY A 191 -16.20 -9.70 -5.90
CA GLY A 191 -14.97 -10.25 -6.49
C GLY A 191 -13.70 -9.47 -6.09
N VAL A 192 -12.62 -9.75 -6.83
CA VAL A 192 -11.34 -9.03 -6.68
C VAL A 192 -11.01 -8.35 -8.00
N PRO A 193 -10.81 -7.02 -8.03
CA PRO A 193 -10.42 -6.31 -9.23
C PRO A 193 -9.13 -6.85 -9.83
N ALA A 194 -9.04 -6.93 -11.15
CA ALA A 194 -7.82 -7.35 -11.83
C ALA A 194 -6.69 -6.33 -11.68
N LEU A 195 -7.04 -5.04 -11.71
CA LEU A 195 -6.12 -3.91 -11.58
C LEU A 195 -6.74 -2.85 -10.66
N VAL A 196 -5.90 -2.24 -9.83
CA VAL A 196 -6.27 -1.14 -8.93
C VAL A 196 -5.29 0.02 -9.12
N VAL A 197 -5.80 1.25 -9.07
CA VAL A 197 -5.02 2.50 -9.11
C VAL A 197 -5.34 3.33 -7.88
N GLU A 198 -4.31 3.78 -7.17
CA GLU A 198 -4.42 4.77 -6.09
C GLU A 198 -3.60 6.00 -6.43
N ILE A 199 -4.20 7.17 -6.31
CA ILE A 199 -3.56 8.46 -6.56
C ILE A 199 -3.21 9.08 -5.21
N LEU A 200 -1.92 9.22 -4.93
CA LEU A 200 -1.42 9.67 -3.65
C LEU A 200 -1.85 11.10 -3.35
N SER A 201 -2.33 11.30 -2.14
CA SER A 201 -2.50 12.60 -1.50
C SER A 201 -1.56 12.73 -0.30
N GLU A 202 -1.37 13.94 0.23
CA GLU A 202 -0.55 14.16 1.43
C GLU A 202 -1.05 13.35 2.64
N GLY A 203 -2.38 13.19 2.78
CA GLY A 203 -3.00 12.50 3.91
C GLY A 203 -3.06 10.97 3.77
N THR A 204 -3.00 10.42 2.55
CA THR A 204 -3.19 8.98 2.32
C THR A 204 -1.88 8.24 2.00
N ARG A 205 -0.80 8.97 1.68
CA ARG A 205 0.45 8.43 1.15
C ARG A 205 0.98 7.21 1.90
N SER A 206 1.06 7.27 3.23
CA SER A 206 1.58 6.15 4.02
C SER A 206 0.67 4.93 3.97
N LYS A 207 -0.65 5.14 4.04
CA LYS A 207 -1.66 4.09 3.95
C LYS A 207 -1.59 3.39 2.59
N ASP A 208 -1.57 4.16 1.49
CA ASP A 208 -1.60 3.62 0.13
C ASP A 208 -0.29 2.90 -0.22
N LEU A 209 0.85 3.42 0.22
CA LEU A 209 2.15 2.81 -0.04
C LEU A 209 2.43 1.54 0.75
N ILE A 210 1.82 1.36 1.91
CA ILE A 210 2.14 0.25 2.82
C ILE A 210 0.95 -0.68 3.01
N LYS A 211 -0.15 -0.16 3.61
CA LYS A 211 -1.28 -1.02 3.98
C LYS A 211 -2.06 -1.52 2.77
N LYS A 212 -2.35 -0.65 1.80
CA LYS A 212 -3.07 -1.04 0.60
C LYS A 212 -2.21 -1.90 -0.34
N LEU A 213 -0.89 -1.63 -0.46
CA LEU A 213 0.01 -2.50 -1.22
C LEU A 213 -0.04 -3.94 -0.69
N ASP A 214 0.09 -4.12 0.62
CA ASP A 214 0.01 -5.43 1.26
C ASP A 214 -1.38 -6.06 1.15
N LEU A 215 -2.44 -5.25 1.33
CA LEU A 215 -3.82 -5.72 1.19
C LEU A 215 -4.10 -6.23 -0.23
N TYR A 216 -3.83 -5.42 -1.25
CA TYR A 216 -4.10 -5.80 -2.64
C TYR A 216 -3.30 -7.03 -3.07
N MET A 217 -2.02 -7.10 -2.71
CA MET A 217 -1.18 -8.26 -2.94
C MET A 217 -1.74 -9.53 -2.25
N SER A 218 -2.12 -9.43 -0.97
CA SER A 218 -2.63 -10.56 -0.17
C SER A 218 -4.00 -11.06 -0.64
N CYS A 219 -4.80 -10.18 -1.26
CA CYS A 219 -6.12 -10.48 -1.80
C CYS A 219 -6.10 -10.83 -3.30
N GLU A 220 -4.91 -11.04 -3.88
CA GLU A 220 -4.72 -11.54 -5.25
C GLU A 220 -5.18 -10.57 -6.36
N VAL A 221 -5.20 -9.25 -6.09
CA VAL A 221 -5.17 -8.25 -7.15
C VAL A 221 -3.94 -8.54 -8.01
N LYS A 222 -4.06 -8.49 -9.34
CA LYS A 222 -2.95 -8.86 -10.22
C LYS A 222 -2.00 -7.69 -10.49
N GLU A 223 -2.53 -6.48 -10.57
CA GLU A 223 -1.73 -5.29 -10.86
C GLU A 223 -2.18 -4.11 -10.01
N TYR A 224 -1.20 -3.39 -9.44
CA TYR A 224 -1.45 -2.23 -8.59
C TYR A 224 -0.62 -1.04 -9.06
N TRP A 225 -1.28 0.09 -9.33
CA TRP A 225 -0.67 1.33 -9.76
C TRP A 225 -0.70 2.36 -8.63
N ILE A 226 0.45 2.88 -8.29
CA ILE A 226 0.59 4.00 -7.37
C ILE A 226 0.96 5.23 -8.19
N VAL A 227 0.08 6.20 -8.22
CA VAL A 227 0.24 7.47 -8.96
C VAL A 227 0.62 8.56 -7.99
N ASN A 228 1.75 9.20 -8.21
CA ASN A 228 2.26 10.30 -7.38
C ASN A 228 2.23 11.63 -8.14
N PRO A 229 1.21 12.48 -7.93
CA PRO A 229 1.11 13.76 -8.62
C PRO A 229 2.24 14.74 -8.30
N ILE A 230 2.79 14.67 -7.07
CA ILE A 230 3.87 15.56 -6.62
C ILE A 230 5.17 15.26 -7.36
N ASN A 231 5.54 13.98 -7.41
CA ASN A 231 6.75 13.53 -8.09
C ASN A 231 6.54 13.35 -9.60
N ARG A 232 5.30 13.41 -10.08
CA ARG A 232 4.91 13.17 -11.48
C ARG A 232 5.41 11.82 -11.98
N GLU A 233 5.10 10.77 -11.22
CA GLU A 233 5.52 9.41 -11.49
C GLU A 233 4.39 8.41 -11.21
N VAL A 234 4.46 7.26 -11.87
CA VAL A 234 3.57 6.12 -11.67
C VAL A 234 4.41 4.89 -11.42
N THR A 235 4.18 4.20 -10.31
CA THR A 235 4.78 2.90 -10.03
C THR A 235 3.75 1.80 -10.26
N VAL A 236 4.05 0.87 -11.15
CA VAL A 236 3.23 -0.29 -11.49
C VAL A 236 3.82 -1.51 -10.81
N TYR A 237 3.05 -2.15 -9.94
CA TYR A 237 3.38 -3.42 -9.30
C TYR A 237 2.61 -4.54 -9.99
N LEU A 238 3.33 -5.61 -10.35
CA LEU A 238 2.75 -6.88 -10.78
C LEU A 238 2.82 -7.86 -9.61
N PHE A 239 1.70 -8.48 -9.27
CA PHE A 239 1.63 -9.50 -8.24
C PHE A 239 1.43 -10.89 -8.87
N GLU A 240 2.16 -11.87 -8.35
CA GLU A 240 1.98 -13.30 -8.66
C GLU A 240 1.83 -14.07 -7.36
N GLY A 241 0.66 -14.68 -7.19
CA GLY A 241 0.25 -15.19 -5.89
C GLY A 241 0.22 -14.02 -4.88
N LYS A 242 0.86 -14.21 -3.73
CA LYS A 242 0.92 -13.18 -2.67
C LYS A 242 2.30 -12.50 -2.61
N ASN A 243 2.95 -12.31 -3.76
CA ASN A 243 4.28 -11.72 -3.86
C ASN A 243 4.34 -10.67 -4.96
N ILE A 244 5.24 -9.69 -4.80
CA ILE A 244 5.60 -8.76 -5.87
C ILE A 244 6.50 -9.50 -6.86
N SER A 245 5.99 -9.77 -8.06
CA SER A 245 6.75 -10.38 -9.15
C SER A 245 7.66 -9.36 -9.82
N SER A 246 7.16 -8.14 -10.06
CA SER A 246 7.95 -7.03 -10.58
C SER A 246 7.34 -5.69 -10.21
N ASN A 247 8.14 -4.63 -10.28
CA ASN A 247 7.66 -3.26 -10.23
C ASN A 247 8.47 -2.38 -11.19
N ASN A 248 7.80 -1.41 -11.81
CA ASN A 248 8.41 -0.41 -12.67
C ASN A 248 7.88 0.98 -12.32
N THR A 249 8.77 1.95 -12.19
CA THR A 249 8.39 3.35 -11.99
C THR A 249 8.63 4.14 -13.27
N TYR A 250 7.59 4.77 -13.77
CA TYR A 250 7.57 5.62 -14.96
C TYR A 250 7.44 7.09 -14.55
N ARG A 251 8.17 7.97 -15.22
CA ARG A 251 8.16 9.41 -14.97
C ARG A 251 7.35 10.17 -16.03
N LYS A 252 7.09 11.45 -15.81
CA LYS A 252 6.27 12.30 -16.68
C LYS A 252 6.60 12.19 -18.18
N SER A 253 7.86 12.02 -18.56
CA SER A 253 8.28 11.91 -19.97
C SER A 253 8.12 10.52 -20.58
N GLU A 254 7.61 9.54 -19.82
CA GLU A 254 7.50 8.15 -20.22
C GLU A 254 6.03 7.73 -20.35
N ASN A 255 5.82 6.54 -20.90
CA ASN A 255 4.51 5.89 -20.94
C ASN A 255 4.44 4.80 -19.88
N ALA A 256 3.51 4.92 -18.94
CA ALA A 256 3.19 3.85 -18.01
C ALA A 256 2.45 2.72 -18.75
N GLN A 257 2.86 1.48 -18.53
CA GLN A 257 2.33 0.31 -19.24
C GLN A 257 1.77 -0.71 -18.27
N SER A 258 0.57 -1.21 -18.56
CA SER A 258 0.03 -2.37 -17.87
C SER A 258 0.83 -3.63 -18.22
N ARG A 259 0.99 -4.51 -17.24
CA ARG A 259 1.65 -5.80 -17.40
C ARG A 259 0.66 -6.92 -17.65
N ILE A 260 -0.61 -6.73 -17.28
CA ILE A 260 -1.68 -7.73 -17.46
C ILE A 260 -2.62 -7.41 -18.63
N PHE A 261 -2.65 -6.15 -19.09
CA PHE A 261 -3.45 -5.72 -20.24
C PHE A 261 -2.52 -5.27 -21.36
N GLU A 262 -2.16 -6.20 -22.24
CA GLU A 262 -1.25 -5.94 -23.36
C GLU A 262 -1.78 -4.80 -24.25
N GLY A 263 -0.92 -3.80 -24.50
CA GLY A 263 -1.25 -2.61 -25.28
C GLY A 263 -1.89 -1.47 -24.49
N LEU A 264 -2.26 -1.66 -23.21
CA LEU A 264 -2.66 -0.54 -22.35
C LEU A 264 -1.43 0.26 -21.95
N SER A 265 -1.30 1.45 -22.53
CA SER A 265 -0.18 2.37 -22.33
C SER A 265 -0.69 3.78 -22.14
N ILE A 266 -0.17 4.49 -21.15
CA ILE A 266 -0.60 5.84 -20.75
C ILE A 266 0.57 6.81 -20.85
N GLU A 267 0.44 7.81 -21.73
CA GLU A 267 1.38 8.92 -21.85
C GLU A 267 1.31 9.83 -20.61
N LEU A 268 2.30 9.75 -19.75
CA LEU A 268 2.28 10.49 -18.47
C LEU A 268 2.43 12.02 -18.64
N GLY A 269 2.93 12.47 -19.78
CA GLY A 269 2.96 13.88 -20.13
C GLY A 269 1.57 14.53 -20.21
N ARG A 270 0.54 13.76 -20.52
CA ARG A 270 -0.86 14.22 -20.53
C ARG A 270 -1.49 14.18 -19.13
N VAL A 271 -1.12 13.20 -18.34
CA VAL A 271 -1.64 13.02 -16.97
C VAL A 271 -1.09 14.09 -16.03
N PHE A 272 0.20 14.39 -16.13
CA PHE A 272 0.88 15.36 -15.25
C PHE A 272 1.17 16.67 -16.01
N LYS A 273 0.16 17.46 -16.21
CA LYS A 273 0.24 18.77 -16.86
C LYS A 273 1.06 19.80 -16.06
#